data_f7d01e9a745a21413cf1945834c95293
#
_entry.id   f7d01e9a745a21413cf1945834c95293
#
_cell.length_a   1.000
_cell.length_b   1.000
_cell.length_c   1.000
_cell.angle_alpha   90.00
_cell.angle_beta   90.00
_cell.angle_gamma   90.00
#
_symmetry.space_group_name_H-M   'P 1'
#
loop_
_entity.id
_entity.type
_entity.pdbx_description
1 polymer ?
#
loop_
_entity_poly.entity_id
_entity_poly.type
_entity_poly.pdbx_seq_one_letter_code
_entity_poly.pdbx_strand_id
1 'polypeptide(L)' 'MIKSKDIKRIRGIMCLSQEEFAGKVGVSLDYIKGLENGKFPVTVNVCCRLNYLVHTYDFWSCQNDLERIVTELSWYS' A
#
# COMPACT_ATOMS: atom_id res chain seq x y z
N MET A 1 4.28 10.38 6.59
CA MET A 1 4.87 9.86 5.34
C MET A 1 4.71 8.34 5.28
N ILE A 2 4.38 7.82 4.12
CA ILE A 2 4.17 6.37 3.95
C ILE A 2 5.51 5.65 4.02
N LYS A 3 5.57 4.61 4.84
CA LYS A 3 6.79 3.84 5.08
C LYS A 3 6.58 2.37 4.67
N SER A 4 7.67 1.62 4.65
CA SER A 4 7.65 0.21 4.29
C SER A 4 6.65 -0.59 5.13
N LYS A 5 6.59 -0.34 6.43
CA LYS A 5 5.66 -1.03 7.33
C LYS A 5 4.20 -0.71 7.01
N ASP A 6 3.93 0.49 6.49
CA ASP A 6 2.58 0.88 6.09
C ASP A 6 2.11 0.09 4.88
N ILE A 7 3.02 -0.16 3.93
CA ILE A 7 2.72 -0.97 2.75
C ILE A 7 2.34 -2.40 3.16
N LYS A 8 3.13 -2.98 4.06
CA LYS A 8 2.85 -4.32 4.57
C LYS A 8 1.51 -4.37 5.31
N ARG A 9 1.20 -3.34 6.08
CA ARG A 9 -0.07 -3.24 6.81
C ARG A 9 -1.26 -3.19 5.86
N ILE A 10 -1.18 -2.36 4.82
CA ILE A 10 -2.24 -2.28 3.80
C ILE A 10 -2.48 -3.65 3.20
N ARG A 11 -1.42 -4.33 2.80
CA ARG A 11 -1.53 -5.67 2.21
C ARG A 11 -2.19 -6.66 3.16
N GLY A 12 -1.78 -6.63 4.43
CA GLY A 12 -2.32 -7.53 5.45
C GLY A 12 -3.81 -7.31 5.66
N ILE A 13 -4.25 -6.05 5.68
CA ILE A 13 -5.67 -5.73 5.85
C ILE A 13 -6.48 -6.19 4.65
N MET A 14 -5.90 -6.11 3.45
CA MET A 14 -6.56 -6.60 2.24
C MET A 14 -6.53 -8.12 2.12
N CYS A 15 -5.84 -8.80 3.04
CA CYS A 15 -5.69 -10.26 3.04
C CYS A 15 -5.08 -10.79 1.75
N LEU A 16 -4.12 -10.05 1.19
CA LEU A 16 -3.46 -10.43 -0.04
C LEU A 16 -2.05 -10.97 0.23
N SER A 17 -1.63 -11.92 -0.60
CA SER A 17 -0.23 -12.33 -0.62
C SER A 17 0.61 -11.23 -1.25
N GLN A 18 1.93 -11.30 -1.11
CA GLN A 18 2.81 -10.34 -1.76
C GLN A 18 2.65 -10.37 -3.27
N GLU A 19 2.48 -11.56 -3.83
CA GLU A 19 2.30 -11.72 -5.28
C GLU A 19 0.98 -11.10 -5.75
N GLU A 20 -0.11 -11.35 -5.03
CA GLU A 20 -1.40 -10.75 -5.36
C GLU A 20 -1.37 -9.23 -5.24
N PHE A 21 -0.73 -8.74 -4.19
CA PHE A 21 -0.60 -7.30 -3.98
C PHE A 21 0.23 -6.64 -5.09
N ALA A 22 1.33 -7.28 -5.48
CA ALA A 22 2.15 -6.80 -6.58
C ALA A 22 1.35 -6.65 -7.86
N GLY A 23 0.51 -7.65 -8.18
CA GLY A 23 -0.38 -7.59 -9.33
C GLY A 23 -1.36 -6.43 -9.25
N LYS A 24 -1.92 -6.18 -8.08
CA LYS A 24 -2.87 -5.08 -7.87
C LYS A 24 -2.21 -3.70 -7.98
N VAL A 25 -1.00 -3.58 -7.45
CA VAL A 25 -0.24 -2.32 -7.52
C VAL A 25 0.34 -2.10 -8.93
N GLY A 26 0.56 -3.18 -9.67
CA GLY A 26 1.11 -3.09 -11.01
C GLY A 26 2.63 -3.09 -11.04
N VAL A 27 3.26 -3.81 -10.11
CA VAL A 27 4.72 -3.93 -10.03
C VAL A 27 5.12 -5.40 -9.86
N SER A 28 6.41 -5.69 -9.92
CA SER A 28 6.90 -7.05 -9.76
C SER A 28 6.83 -7.49 -8.29
N LEU A 29 6.81 -8.80 -8.08
CA LEU A 29 6.86 -9.39 -6.73
C LEU A 29 8.14 -8.98 -6.01
N ASP A 30 9.28 -9.00 -6.69
CA ASP A 30 10.55 -8.63 -6.10
C ASP A 30 10.54 -7.18 -5.62
N TYR A 31 9.88 -6.30 -6.36
CA TYR A 31 9.77 -4.90 -5.98
C TYR A 31 8.93 -4.74 -4.70
N ILE A 32 7.81 -5.46 -4.60
CA ILE A 32 6.99 -5.44 -3.38
C ILE A 32 7.79 -5.97 -2.18
N LYS A 33 8.51 -7.06 -2.35
CA LYS A 33 9.36 -7.59 -1.28
C LYS A 33 10.38 -6.56 -0.82
N GLY A 34 11.02 -5.88 -1.76
CA GLY A 34 11.99 -4.84 -1.44
C GLY A 34 11.37 -3.63 -0.76
N LEU A 35 10.18 -3.23 -1.17
CA LEU A 35 9.46 -2.13 -0.53
C LEU A 35 9.11 -2.48 0.92
N GLU A 36 8.62 -3.69 1.16
CA GLU A 36 8.18 -4.11 2.48
C GLU A 36 9.34 -4.30 3.47
N ASN A 37 10.50 -4.69 2.99
CA ASN A 37 11.67 -4.88 3.86
C ASN A 37 12.59 -3.67 3.93
N GLY A 38 12.22 -2.57 3.27
CA GLY A 38 13.00 -1.33 3.32
C GLY A 38 14.17 -1.26 2.35
N LYS A 39 14.31 -2.24 1.46
CA LYS A 39 15.39 -2.26 0.47
C LYS A 39 15.22 -1.14 -0.57
N PHE A 40 13.99 -0.85 -0.96
CA PHE A 40 13.67 0.21 -1.92
C PHE A 40 12.90 1.34 -1.24
N PRO A 41 13.10 2.59 -1.65
CA PRO A 41 12.34 3.71 -1.09
C PRO A 41 10.91 3.69 -1.59
N VAL A 42 10.00 4.22 -0.77
CA VAL A 42 8.60 4.40 -1.16
C VAL A 42 8.51 5.71 -1.95
N THR A 43 8.37 5.60 -3.26
CA THR A 43 8.36 6.76 -4.16
C THR A 43 6.96 7.37 -4.27
N VAL A 44 6.90 8.60 -4.80
CA VAL A 44 5.61 9.25 -5.08
C VAL A 44 4.76 8.41 -6.04
N ASN A 45 5.39 7.81 -7.04
CA ASN A 45 4.67 6.96 -8.00
C ASN A 45 3.99 5.78 -7.30
N VAL A 46 4.69 5.12 -6.38
CA VAL A 46 4.13 4.02 -5.58
C VAL A 46 2.98 4.53 -4.72
N CYS A 47 3.15 5.69 -4.08
CA CYS A 47 2.10 6.29 -3.26
C CYS A 47 0.83 6.58 -4.07
N CYS A 48 0.98 7.09 -5.29
CA CYS A 48 -0.17 7.34 -6.18
C CYS A 48 -0.90 6.04 -6.51
N ARG A 49 -0.17 4.97 -6.79
CA ARG A 49 -0.78 3.67 -7.08
C ARG A 49 -1.49 3.09 -5.86
N LEU A 50 -0.89 3.23 -4.67
CA LEU A 50 -1.52 2.80 -3.42
C LEU A 50 -2.77 3.60 -3.12
N ASN A 51 -2.74 4.91 -3.34
CA ASN A 51 -3.90 5.77 -3.14
C ASN A 51 -5.08 5.31 -4.00
N TYR A 52 -4.83 5.04 -5.27
CA TYR A 52 -5.87 4.53 -6.18
C TYR A 52 -6.42 3.19 -5.66
N LEU A 53 -5.53 2.29 -5.24
CA LEU A 53 -5.91 0.97 -4.76
C LEU A 53 -6.79 1.05 -3.50
N VAL A 54 -6.41 1.85 -2.52
CA VAL A 54 -7.20 1.94 -1.28
C VAL A 54 -8.56 2.58 -1.50
N HIS A 55 -8.67 3.48 -2.47
CA HIS A 55 -9.96 4.11 -2.78
C HIS A 55 -10.91 3.19 -3.54
N THR A 56 -10.39 2.15 -4.20
CA THR A 56 -11.21 1.16 -4.89
C THR A 56 -11.56 -0.02 -4.01
N TYR A 57 -11.03 -0.07 -2.79
CA TYR A 57 -11.23 -1.17 -1.86
C TYR A 57 -12.11 -0.74 -0.70
N ASP A 58 -12.94 -1.66 -0.20
CA ASP A 58 -13.85 -1.39 0.92
C ASP A 58 -13.17 -1.70 2.24
N PHE A 59 -12.82 -0.64 2.99
CA PHE A 59 -12.14 -0.76 4.28
C PHE A 59 -13.07 -0.45 5.47
N TRP A 60 -14.38 -0.54 5.28
CA TRP A 60 -15.33 -0.13 6.30
C TRP A 60 -15.09 -0.79 7.66
N SER A 61 -14.69 -2.06 7.68
CA SER A 61 -14.45 -2.79 8.92
C SER A 61 -13.09 -2.49 9.57
N CYS A 62 -12.23 -1.74 8.90
CA CYS A 62 -10.85 -1.52 9.35
C CYS A 62 -10.49 -0.03 9.42
N GLN A 63 -11.47 0.84 9.60
CA GLN A 63 -11.30 2.30 9.52
C GLN A 63 -10.23 2.84 10.47
N ASN A 64 -10.21 2.35 11.71
CA ASN A 64 -9.36 2.93 12.74
C ASN A 64 -7.86 2.75 12.45
N ASP A 65 -7.48 1.62 11.87
CA ASP A 65 -6.07 1.33 11.60
C ASP A 65 -5.57 2.00 10.32
N LEU A 66 -6.47 2.21 9.35
CA LEU A 66 -6.09 2.72 8.03
C LEU A 66 -6.34 4.21 7.84
N GLU A 67 -7.11 4.84 8.72
CA GLU A 67 -7.50 6.25 8.53
C GLU A 67 -6.28 7.14 8.30
N ARG A 68 -5.23 6.99 9.10
CA ARG A 68 -4.00 7.78 8.94
C ARG A 68 -3.34 7.52 7.60
N ILE A 69 -3.22 6.24 7.22
CA ILE A 69 -2.55 5.85 5.97
C ILE A 69 -3.34 6.37 4.77
N VAL A 70 -4.66 6.21 4.78
CA VAL A 70 -5.51 6.68 3.69
C VAL A 70 -5.41 8.21 3.56
N THR A 71 -5.42 8.91 4.69
CA THR A 71 -5.31 10.37 4.70
C THR A 71 -3.96 10.81 4.10
N GLU A 72 -2.87 10.17 4.51
CA GLU A 72 -1.55 10.49 3.96
C GLU A 72 -1.48 10.19 2.46
N LEU A 73 -2.05 9.07 2.01
CA LEU A 73 -2.04 8.71 0.60
C LEU A 73 -2.82 9.69 -0.26
N SER A 74 -3.88 10.28 0.29
CA SER A 74 -4.71 11.23 -0.48
C SER A 74 -3.92 12.47 -0.92
N TRP A 75 -2.79 12.77 -0.26
CA TRP A 75 -1.93 13.88 -0.65
C TRP A 75 -1.24 13.64 -2.00
N TYR A 76 -1.24 12.39 -2.49
CA TYR A 76 -0.58 12.01 -3.74
C TYR A 76 -1.58 11.83 -4.90
N SER A 77 -2.82 12.20 -4.70
CA SER A 77 -3.84 12.06 -5.73
C SER A 77 -3.85 13.22 -6.72
#